data_61ff92f9f665cffdc3d337c69aaad791
#
_entry.id   61ff92f9f665cffdc3d337c69aaad791
#
_cell.length_a   1.000
_cell.length_b   1.000
_cell.length_c   1.000
_cell.angle_alpha   90.00
_cell.angle_beta   90.00
_cell.angle_gamma   90.00
#
_symmetry.space_group_name_H-M   'P 1'
#
loop_
_entity.id
_entity.type
_entity.pdbx_description
1 polymer ?
#
loop_
_entity_poly.entity_id
_entity_poly.type
_entity_poly.pdbx_seq_one_letter_code
_entity_poly.pdbx_strand_id
1 'polypeptide(L)'
;MLPKAVLFDLDNTLTNRALSIERYVKCFLKDFGLVVHADSQAIVRLISQVDNGGYLKAGSAFSSIRQAVGHILAHELAWSVAQTPQTLSDHWQIHFPRSAVAMSGSELLVEELSRRDIRIAIVSNGAESSRQSTVACLPFASHIDAIFSSEKVGTTKPASAIFLAAAEHLQVWPEECWFVGDHPVNDYLGACSAGMHAVWLRGFHEWPQEMGAAPVSISSLHEVVGLLNEITE
;
A
#
# COMPACT_ATOMS: atom_id res chain seq x y z
N MET A 1 -17.09 -8.89 -20.01
CA MET A 1 -16.96 -7.47 -20.45
C MET A 1 -15.79 -6.87 -19.71
N LEU A 2 -14.89 -6.17 -20.40
CA LEU A 2 -13.74 -5.49 -19.77
C LEU A 2 -14.22 -4.50 -18.71
N PRO A 3 -13.49 -4.34 -17.59
CA PRO A 3 -13.80 -3.30 -16.61
C PRO A 3 -13.61 -1.92 -17.24
N LYS A 4 -14.41 -0.95 -16.82
CA LYS A 4 -14.20 0.46 -17.17
C LYS A 4 -13.20 1.15 -16.27
N ALA A 5 -12.99 0.61 -15.06
CA ALA A 5 -11.99 1.07 -14.13
C ALA A 5 -11.35 -0.11 -13.38
N VAL A 6 -10.06 0.03 -13.07
CA VAL A 6 -9.37 -0.85 -12.12
C VAL A 6 -8.87 0.01 -10.96
N LEU A 7 -9.34 -0.30 -9.77
CA LEU A 7 -8.94 0.34 -8.54
C LEU A 7 -7.92 -0.55 -7.82
N PHE A 8 -6.94 0.06 -7.20
CA PHE A 8 -5.87 -0.65 -6.52
C PHE A 8 -5.74 -0.22 -5.06
N ASP A 9 -5.40 -1.15 -4.19
CA ASP A 9 -4.67 -0.79 -2.99
C ASP A 9 -3.25 -0.31 -3.35
N LEU A 10 -2.55 0.31 -2.40
CA LEU A 10 -1.23 0.89 -2.63
C LEU A 10 -0.10 0.04 -2.04
N ASP A 11 -0.10 -0.13 -0.71
CA ASP A 11 0.97 -0.83 0.00
C ASP A 11 0.88 -2.35 -0.22
N ASN A 12 1.99 -3.01 -0.59
CA ASN A 12 2.05 -4.43 -0.98
C ASN A 12 1.19 -4.82 -2.20
N THR A 13 0.58 -3.83 -2.86
CA THR A 13 -0.14 -4.03 -4.13
C THR A 13 0.60 -3.32 -5.26
N LEU A 14 0.53 -1.99 -5.36
CA LEU A 14 1.28 -1.21 -6.35
C LEU A 14 2.70 -0.88 -5.88
N THR A 15 2.96 -0.89 -4.56
CA THR A 15 4.29 -0.71 -3.98
C THR A 15 4.76 -1.96 -3.23
N ASN A 16 6.06 -2.23 -3.30
CA ASN A 16 6.71 -3.24 -2.47
C ASN A 16 7.18 -2.58 -1.17
N ARG A 17 6.44 -2.82 -0.08
CA ARG A 17 6.69 -2.18 1.21
C ARG A 17 8.04 -2.58 1.82
N ALA A 18 8.44 -3.84 1.70
CA ALA A 18 9.73 -4.31 2.21
C ALA A 18 10.91 -3.60 1.52
N LEU A 19 10.90 -3.53 0.19
CA LEU A 19 11.92 -2.80 -0.56
C LEU A 19 11.88 -1.29 -0.31
N SER A 20 10.70 -0.75 -0.02
CA SER A 20 10.53 0.67 0.37
C SER A 20 11.17 0.94 1.73
N ILE A 21 11.07 0.02 2.70
CA ILE A 21 11.77 0.09 3.99
C ILE A 21 13.29 0.05 3.77
N GLU A 22 13.79 -0.85 2.94
CA GLU A 22 15.22 -0.91 2.62
C GLU A 22 15.74 0.41 1.99
N ARG A 23 14.96 0.99 1.07
CA ARG A 23 15.28 2.29 0.47
C ARG A 23 15.23 3.41 1.51
N TYR A 24 14.23 3.40 2.39
CA TYR A 24 14.14 4.36 3.50
C TYR A 24 15.37 4.29 4.41
N VAL A 25 15.83 3.09 4.77
CA VAL A 25 17.00 2.92 5.64
C VAL A 25 18.27 3.51 5.00
N LYS A 26 18.39 3.47 3.66
CA LYS A 26 19.49 4.16 2.97
C LYS A 26 19.41 5.69 3.15
N CYS A 27 18.20 6.27 3.10
CA CYS A 27 17.98 7.69 3.39
C CYS A 27 18.26 7.99 4.86
N PHE A 28 17.73 7.19 5.78
CA PHE A 28 17.96 7.31 7.21
C PHE A 28 19.46 7.33 7.58
N LEU A 29 20.28 6.44 6.99
CA LEU A 29 21.72 6.39 7.23
C LEU A 29 22.48 7.59 6.63
N LYS A 30 21.95 8.30 5.64
CA LYS A 30 22.55 9.56 5.20
C LYS A 30 22.42 10.65 6.27
N ASP A 31 21.28 10.69 6.97
CA ASP A 31 20.99 11.72 7.94
C ASP A 31 21.53 11.39 9.35
N PHE A 32 21.53 10.12 9.73
CA PHE A 32 21.90 9.67 11.07
C PHE A 32 23.12 8.74 11.13
N GLY A 33 23.73 8.37 10.01
CA GLY A 33 24.81 7.38 9.96
C GLY A 33 26.06 7.75 10.74
N LEU A 34 26.30 9.04 11.04
CA LEU A 34 27.43 9.48 11.87
C LEU A 34 27.18 9.33 13.39
N VAL A 35 25.92 9.17 13.79
CA VAL A 35 25.52 9.13 15.22
C VAL A 35 24.85 7.83 15.63
N VAL A 36 24.46 6.97 14.68
CA VAL A 36 23.90 5.64 14.94
C VAL A 36 24.96 4.56 14.75
N HIS A 37 25.00 3.62 15.69
CA HIS A 37 25.91 2.47 15.67
C HIS A 37 25.16 1.19 15.33
N ALA A 38 24.67 1.09 14.09
CA ALA A 38 23.98 -0.10 13.60
C ALA A 38 24.19 -0.24 12.08
N ASP A 39 24.23 -1.48 11.60
CA ASP A 39 24.22 -1.74 10.17
C ASP A 39 22.80 -1.57 9.56
N SER A 40 22.74 -1.41 8.25
CA SER A 40 21.49 -1.20 7.53
C SER A 40 20.49 -2.35 7.73
N GLN A 41 20.97 -3.59 7.79
CA GLN A 41 20.12 -4.78 7.94
C GLN A 41 19.50 -4.87 9.33
N ALA A 42 20.23 -4.47 10.38
CA ALA A 42 19.68 -4.37 11.73
C ALA A 42 18.52 -3.36 11.78
N ILE A 43 18.71 -2.18 11.17
CA ILE A 43 17.68 -1.15 11.12
C ILE A 43 16.45 -1.62 10.31
N VAL A 44 16.66 -2.26 9.15
CA VAL A 44 15.56 -2.85 8.35
C VAL A 44 14.78 -3.86 9.18
N ARG A 45 15.45 -4.78 9.88
CA ARG A 45 14.77 -5.79 10.74
C ARG A 45 13.93 -5.14 11.84
N LEU A 46 14.47 -4.13 12.54
CA LEU A 46 13.75 -3.42 13.59
C LEU A 46 12.50 -2.74 13.06
N ILE A 47 12.61 -2.01 11.96
CA ILE A 47 11.47 -1.35 11.33
C ILE A 47 10.43 -2.38 10.88
N SER A 48 10.85 -3.42 10.14
CA SER A 48 9.94 -4.45 9.61
C SER A 48 9.18 -5.18 10.72
N GLN A 49 9.79 -5.37 11.87
CA GLN A 49 9.18 -6.03 13.03
C GLN A 49 7.96 -5.25 13.57
N VAL A 50 8.01 -3.92 13.59
CA VAL A 50 6.92 -3.06 14.08
C VAL A 50 5.99 -2.61 12.98
N ASP A 51 6.49 -2.52 11.76
CA ASP A 51 5.73 -2.16 10.57
C ASP A 51 4.72 -3.25 10.18
N ASN A 52 5.10 -4.51 10.30
CA ASN A 52 4.21 -5.67 10.12
C ASN A 52 3.34 -5.56 8.84
N GLY A 53 3.97 -5.22 7.71
CA GLY A 53 3.28 -5.08 6.42
C GLY A 53 2.37 -3.85 6.31
N GLY A 54 2.54 -2.86 7.17
CA GLY A 54 1.72 -1.63 7.21
C GLY A 54 0.59 -1.67 8.22
N TYR A 55 0.52 -2.71 9.06
CA TYR A 55 -0.54 -2.89 10.06
C TYR A 55 0.04 -3.04 11.46
N LEU A 56 -0.42 -2.24 12.41
CA LEU A 56 -0.07 -2.44 13.80
C LEU A 56 -0.55 -3.82 14.28
N LYS A 57 0.31 -4.52 15.00
CA LYS A 57 -0.08 -5.78 15.65
C LYS A 57 -1.20 -5.53 16.67
N ALA A 58 -2.10 -6.51 16.80
CA ALA A 58 -3.14 -6.47 17.83
C ALA A 58 -2.53 -6.29 19.23
N GLY A 59 -3.09 -5.39 20.02
CA GLY A 59 -2.56 -5.05 21.35
C GLY A 59 -1.34 -4.11 21.34
N SER A 60 -0.96 -3.54 20.20
CA SER A 60 0.11 -2.53 20.14
C SER A 60 -0.20 -1.35 21.07
N ALA A 61 0.83 -0.90 21.82
CA ALA A 61 0.75 0.31 22.64
C ALA A 61 0.75 1.61 21.83
N PHE A 62 1.00 1.53 20.52
CA PHE A 62 1.09 2.68 19.63
C PHE A 62 -0.19 2.87 18.84
N SER A 63 -0.52 4.12 18.52
CA SER A 63 -1.69 4.46 17.71
C SER A 63 -1.38 4.49 16.20
N SER A 64 -0.10 4.41 15.80
CA SER A 64 0.32 4.41 14.39
C SER A 64 1.68 3.75 14.21
N ILE A 65 1.92 3.21 12.98
CA ILE A 65 3.23 2.69 12.55
C ILE A 65 4.32 3.74 12.73
N ARG A 66 4.04 5.00 12.39
CA ARG A 66 4.98 6.12 12.54
C ARG A 66 5.49 6.22 13.97
N GLN A 67 4.59 6.18 14.96
CA GLN A 67 4.99 6.23 16.37
C GLN A 67 5.78 4.99 16.79
N ALA A 68 5.35 3.81 16.35
CA ALA A 68 6.04 2.56 16.64
C ALA A 68 7.48 2.55 16.09
N VAL A 69 7.67 2.99 14.84
CA VAL A 69 8.99 3.12 14.21
C VAL A 69 9.85 4.13 14.94
N GLY A 70 9.34 5.32 15.22
CA GLY A 70 10.10 6.33 15.96
C GLY A 70 10.54 5.86 17.34
N HIS A 71 9.65 5.15 18.05
CA HIS A 71 9.94 4.60 19.38
C HIS A 71 11.01 3.51 19.31
N ILE A 72 10.85 2.50 18.44
CA ILE A 72 11.78 1.37 18.36
C ILE A 72 13.19 1.83 17.96
N LEU A 73 13.29 2.74 17.00
CA LEU A 73 14.56 3.27 16.55
C LEU A 73 15.26 4.08 17.65
N ALA A 74 14.53 4.87 18.45
CA ALA A 74 15.10 5.64 19.53
C ALA A 74 15.66 4.78 20.66
N HIS A 75 15.02 3.65 20.97
CA HIS A 75 15.33 2.85 22.16
C HIS A 75 16.19 1.61 21.86
N GLU A 76 16.08 1.03 20.66
CA GLU A 76 16.77 -0.22 20.32
C GLU A 76 18.09 0.01 19.56
N LEU A 77 18.31 1.22 19.00
CA LEU A 77 19.58 1.54 18.36
C LEU A 77 20.55 2.19 19.35
N ALA A 78 21.83 1.86 19.20
CA ALA A 78 22.91 2.53 19.94
C ALA A 78 23.23 3.88 19.28
N TRP A 79 23.12 4.96 20.04
CA TRP A 79 23.33 6.33 19.57
C TRP A 79 24.50 6.98 20.27
N SER A 80 25.42 7.62 19.53
CA SER A 80 26.42 8.51 20.12
C SER A 80 25.82 9.86 20.53
N VAL A 81 24.74 10.28 19.85
CA VAL A 81 23.91 11.44 20.21
C VAL A 81 22.46 10.98 20.20
N ALA A 82 21.86 10.88 21.39
CA ALA A 82 20.50 10.37 21.55
C ALA A 82 19.49 11.10 20.68
N GLN A 83 18.61 10.35 20.02
CA GLN A 83 17.50 10.88 19.23
C GLN A 83 16.18 10.67 19.95
N THR A 84 15.26 11.62 19.81
CA THR A 84 13.92 11.46 20.40
C THR A 84 13.03 10.60 19.52
N PRO A 85 12.06 9.85 20.10
CA PRO A 85 11.04 9.14 19.29
C PRO A 85 10.30 10.08 18.33
N GLN A 86 10.06 11.31 18.72
CA GLN A 86 9.38 12.29 17.87
C GLN A 86 10.22 12.66 16.64
N THR A 87 11.50 12.95 16.81
CA THR A 87 12.43 13.24 15.69
C THR A 87 12.42 12.11 14.67
N LEU A 88 12.50 10.87 15.14
CA LEU A 88 12.53 9.69 14.26
C LEU A 88 11.18 9.38 13.62
N SER A 89 10.06 9.63 14.34
CA SER A 89 8.71 9.56 13.79
C SER A 89 8.49 10.57 12.68
N ASP A 90 8.96 11.79 12.85
CA ASP A 90 8.83 12.85 11.84
C ASP A 90 9.71 12.59 10.63
N HIS A 91 10.92 12.05 10.85
CA HIS A 91 11.77 11.60 9.76
C HIS A 91 11.09 10.48 8.94
N TRP A 92 10.49 9.48 9.61
CA TRP A 92 9.72 8.44 8.94
C TRP A 92 8.56 9.03 8.13
N GLN A 93 7.78 9.92 8.73
CA GLN A 93 6.63 10.54 8.06
C GLN A 93 6.99 11.26 6.77
N ILE A 94 8.15 11.92 6.75
CA ILE A 94 8.60 12.72 5.59
C ILE A 94 9.26 11.84 4.53
N HIS A 95 10.09 10.90 4.94
CA HIS A 95 11.01 10.20 4.04
C HIS A 95 10.52 8.83 3.59
N PHE A 96 9.73 8.12 4.40
CA PHE A 96 9.25 6.79 4.02
C PHE A 96 8.33 6.82 2.78
N PRO A 97 7.33 7.70 2.67
CA PRO A 97 6.51 7.80 1.46
C PRO A 97 7.35 8.06 0.20
N ARG A 98 8.40 8.85 0.33
CA ARG A 98 9.33 9.19 -0.78
C ARG A 98 10.32 8.07 -1.10
N SER A 99 10.33 7.03 -0.30
CA SER A 99 11.16 5.84 -0.50
C SER A 99 10.40 4.71 -1.20
N ALA A 100 9.21 4.99 -1.73
CA ALA A 100 8.38 4.01 -2.41
C ALA A 100 9.13 3.29 -3.54
N VAL A 101 8.99 1.97 -3.55
CA VAL A 101 9.49 1.08 -4.62
C VAL A 101 8.28 0.45 -5.28
N ALA A 102 8.18 0.58 -6.60
CA ALA A 102 7.10 -0.04 -7.36
C ALA A 102 7.11 -1.57 -7.21
N MET A 103 5.93 -2.18 -7.11
CA MET A 103 5.77 -3.64 -7.14
C MET A 103 6.15 -4.17 -8.53
N SER A 104 6.76 -5.34 -8.56
CA SER A 104 7.06 -6.00 -9.84
C SER A 104 5.79 -6.19 -10.67
N GLY A 105 5.83 -5.75 -11.90
CA GLY A 105 4.69 -5.81 -12.83
C GLY A 105 3.70 -4.66 -12.73
N SER A 106 3.79 -3.78 -11.71
CA SER A 106 2.84 -2.67 -11.56
C SER A 106 2.93 -1.66 -12.71
N GLU A 107 4.14 -1.30 -13.13
CA GLU A 107 4.36 -0.35 -14.23
C GLU A 107 3.75 -0.88 -15.54
N LEU A 108 4.09 -2.11 -15.92
CA LEU A 108 3.55 -2.74 -17.12
C LEU A 108 2.02 -2.88 -17.09
N LEU A 109 1.46 -3.23 -15.91
CA LEU A 109 0.02 -3.33 -15.75
C LEU A 109 -0.66 -1.98 -15.93
N VAL A 110 -0.16 -0.93 -15.26
CA VAL A 110 -0.74 0.42 -15.34
C VAL A 110 -0.65 0.98 -16.76
N GLU A 111 0.47 0.79 -17.46
CA GLU A 111 0.62 1.16 -18.87
C GLU A 111 -0.38 0.43 -19.76
N GLU A 112 -0.58 -0.87 -19.55
CA GLU A 112 -1.53 -1.69 -20.33
C GLU A 112 -2.99 -1.25 -20.09
N LEU A 113 -3.36 -0.94 -18.84
CA LEU A 113 -4.69 -0.41 -18.52
C LEU A 113 -4.92 0.95 -19.19
N SER A 114 -3.93 1.84 -19.11
CA SER A 114 -3.98 3.15 -19.76
C SER A 114 -4.11 3.03 -21.30
N ARG A 115 -3.38 2.09 -21.90
CA ARG A 115 -3.48 1.82 -23.36
C ARG A 115 -4.86 1.31 -23.79
N ARG A 116 -5.61 0.69 -22.87
CA ARG A 116 -6.97 0.20 -23.09
C ARG A 116 -8.05 1.21 -22.73
N ASP A 117 -7.69 2.45 -22.38
CA ASP A 117 -8.61 3.50 -21.88
C ASP A 117 -9.38 3.07 -20.60
N ILE A 118 -8.79 2.16 -19.80
CA ILE A 118 -9.35 1.75 -18.51
C ILE A 118 -8.90 2.75 -17.45
N ARG A 119 -9.84 3.35 -16.71
CA ARG A 119 -9.56 4.29 -15.63
C ARG A 119 -8.81 3.63 -14.47
N ILE A 120 -7.91 4.36 -13.83
CA ILE A 120 -7.05 3.82 -12.77
C ILE A 120 -7.14 4.71 -11.53
N ALA A 121 -7.59 4.14 -10.41
CA ALA A 121 -7.58 4.85 -9.13
C ALA A 121 -6.91 4.04 -8.02
N ILE A 122 -6.46 4.75 -7.00
CA ILE A 122 -5.90 4.15 -5.78
C ILE A 122 -6.84 4.40 -4.62
N VAL A 123 -7.17 3.34 -3.86
CA VAL A 123 -7.97 3.41 -2.64
C VAL A 123 -7.17 2.81 -1.49
N SER A 124 -6.67 3.63 -0.57
CA SER A 124 -5.72 3.20 0.44
C SER A 124 -6.01 3.78 1.82
N ASN A 125 -5.91 2.94 2.85
CA ASN A 125 -5.99 3.41 4.23
C ASN A 125 -4.73 4.20 4.62
N GLY A 126 -4.90 5.42 5.14
CA GLY A 126 -3.80 6.26 5.60
C GLY A 126 -4.02 7.74 5.36
N ALA A 127 -2.98 8.53 5.70
CA ALA A 127 -2.99 9.97 5.55
C ALA A 127 -2.86 10.40 4.08
N GLU A 128 -3.64 11.39 3.67
CA GLU A 128 -3.67 11.91 2.30
C GLU A 128 -2.29 12.33 1.80
N SER A 129 -1.57 13.12 2.59
CA SER A 129 -0.23 13.60 2.23
C SER A 129 0.77 12.48 2.01
N SER A 130 0.66 11.39 2.79
CA SER A 130 1.51 10.22 2.65
C SER A 130 1.19 9.47 1.35
N ARG A 131 -0.10 9.23 1.05
CA ARG A 131 -0.54 8.53 -0.17
C ARG A 131 -0.11 9.30 -1.42
N GLN A 132 -0.34 10.62 -1.45
CA GLN A 132 0.09 11.49 -2.54
C GLN A 132 1.62 11.46 -2.74
N SER A 133 2.40 11.56 -1.66
CA SER A 133 3.86 11.51 -1.73
C SER A 133 4.38 10.15 -2.20
N THR A 134 3.72 9.05 -1.80
CA THR A 134 4.07 7.70 -2.24
C THR A 134 3.84 7.56 -3.74
N VAL A 135 2.65 7.90 -4.22
CA VAL A 135 2.27 7.77 -5.63
C VAL A 135 3.15 8.65 -6.52
N ALA A 136 3.45 9.89 -6.10
CA ALA A 136 4.31 10.80 -6.87
C ALA A 136 5.73 10.28 -7.12
N CYS A 137 6.18 9.27 -6.35
CA CYS A 137 7.49 8.63 -6.53
C CYS A 137 7.46 7.39 -7.42
N LEU A 138 6.27 6.97 -7.88
CA LEU A 138 6.13 5.79 -8.74
C LEU A 138 6.32 6.16 -10.22
N PRO A 139 6.93 5.29 -11.03
CA PRO A 139 7.21 5.59 -12.43
C PRO A 139 5.95 5.82 -13.27
N PHE A 140 4.83 5.26 -12.84
CA PHE A 140 3.53 5.35 -13.51
C PHE A 140 2.55 6.35 -12.88
N ALA A 141 3.04 7.26 -12.02
CA ALA A 141 2.19 8.23 -11.31
C ALA A 141 1.28 9.06 -12.23
N SER A 142 1.75 9.40 -13.44
CA SER A 142 0.99 10.17 -14.42
C SER A 142 -0.20 9.44 -15.04
N HIS A 143 -0.30 8.12 -14.87
CA HIS A 143 -1.41 7.30 -15.36
C HIS A 143 -2.51 7.09 -14.30
N ILE A 144 -2.31 7.60 -13.08
CA ILE A 144 -3.29 7.46 -11.99
C ILE A 144 -4.30 8.61 -12.09
N ASP A 145 -5.56 8.29 -12.35
CA ASP A 145 -6.64 9.28 -12.48
C ASP A 145 -7.00 9.92 -11.13
N ALA A 146 -7.00 9.13 -10.04
CA ALA A 146 -7.38 9.63 -8.72
C ALA A 146 -6.80 8.81 -7.57
N ILE A 147 -6.67 9.45 -6.38
CA ILE A 147 -6.24 8.82 -5.12
C ILE A 147 -7.29 9.10 -4.05
N PHE A 148 -7.75 8.04 -3.40
CA PHE A 148 -8.71 8.04 -2.30
C PHE A 148 -8.03 7.52 -1.05
N SER A 149 -7.54 8.42 -0.21
CA SER A 149 -7.06 8.06 1.12
C SER A 149 -8.24 7.99 2.11
N SER A 150 -8.12 7.15 3.12
CA SER A 150 -9.13 7.09 4.18
C SER A 150 -9.27 8.40 4.96
N GLU A 151 -8.19 9.18 5.09
CA GLU A 151 -8.24 10.50 5.71
C GLU A 151 -9.09 11.48 4.88
N LYS A 152 -8.89 11.53 3.57
CA LYS A 152 -9.63 12.43 2.67
C LYS A 152 -11.12 12.07 2.58
N VAL A 153 -11.43 10.78 2.50
CA VAL A 153 -12.82 10.30 2.37
C VAL A 153 -13.55 10.29 3.72
N GLY A 154 -12.81 10.25 4.83
CA GLY A 154 -13.39 10.18 6.19
C GLY A 154 -13.86 8.77 6.59
N THR A 155 -13.50 7.74 5.81
CA THR A 155 -13.82 6.34 6.11
C THR A 155 -12.69 5.42 5.64
N THR A 156 -12.56 4.25 6.28
CA THR A 156 -11.49 3.28 6.01
C THR A 156 -12.03 2.04 5.32
N LYS A 157 -11.23 1.40 4.48
CA LYS A 157 -11.46 0.01 4.08
C LYS A 157 -11.55 -0.87 5.35
N PRO A 158 -12.49 -1.83 5.42
CA PRO A 158 -13.31 -2.40 4.37
C PRO A 158 -14.68 -1.73 4.15
N ALA A 159 -14.97 -0.56 4.73
CA ALA A 159 -16.27 0.08 4.54
C ALA A 159 -16.50 0.38 3.04
N SER A 160 -17.68 -0.01 2.50
CA SER A 160 -18.03 0.15 1.09
C SER A 160 -17.95 1.61 0.62
N ALA A 161 -18.17 2.58 1.52
CA ALA A 161 -18.23 4.00 1.17
C ALA A 161 -16.96 4.53 0.50
N ILE A 162 -15.75 4.04 0.89
CA ILE A 162 -14.51 4.52 0.26
C ILE A 162 -14.35 4.01 -1.19
N PHE A 163 -14.82 2.79 -1.48
CA PHE A 163 -14.82 2.21 -2.82
C PHE A 163 -15.85 2.90 -3.71
N LEU A 164 -17.06 3.12 -3.18
CA LEU A 164 -18.14 3.80 -3.88
C LEU A 164 -17.77 5.25 -4.21
N ALA A 165 -17.11 5.97 -3.31
CA ALA A 165 -16.59 7.31 -3.57
C ALA A 165 -15.60 7.34 -4.75
N ALA A 166 -14.77 6.29 -4.90
CA ALA A 166 -13.87 6.18 -6.03
C ALA A 166 -14.60 5.89 -7.34
N ALA A 167 -15.55 4.97 -7.35
CA ALA A 167 -16.37 4.66 -8.53
C ALA A 167 -17.19 5.87 -9.00
N GLU A 168 -17.82 6.58 -8.06
CA GLU A 168 -18.59 7.81 -8.34
C GLU A 168 -17.72 8.89 -8.98
N HIS A 169 -16.53 9.13 -8.42
CA HIS A 169 -15.59 10.11 -8.97
C HIS A 169 -15.16 9.77 -10.41
N LEU A 170 -14.91 8.49 -10.67
CA LEU A 170 -14.57 8.00 -12.01
C LEU A 170 -15.77 7.93 -12.95
N GLN A 171 -16.98 8.18 -12.46
CA GLN A 171 -18.24 8.08 -13.22
C GLN A 171 -18.47 6.69 -13.83
N VAL A 172 -18.18 5.64 -13.04
CA VAL A 172 -18.38 4.23 -13.40
C VAL A 172 -19.26 3.54 -12.37
N TRP A 173 -20.03 2.54 -12.79
CA TRP A 173 -20.80 1.72 -11.86
C TRP A 173 -19.88 0.75 -11.11
N PRO A 174 -20.14 0.42 -9.83
CA PRO A 174 -19.29 -0.52 -9.06
C PRO A 174 -19.09 -1.86 -9.76
N GLU A 175 -20.11 -2.41 -10.39
CA GLU A 175 -20.04 -3.67 -11.16
C GLU A 175 -19.17 -3.61 -12.42
N GLU A 176 -18.82 -2.40 -12.87
CA GLU A 176 -17.91 -2.16 -13.98
C GLU A 176 -16.46 -1.93 -13.49
N CYS A 177 -16.26 -1.97 -12.16
CA CYS A 177 -14.96 -1.79 -11.52
C CYS A 177 -14.35 -3.12 -11.09
N TRP A 178 -13.06 -3.26 -11.34
CA TRP A 178 -12.24 -4.24 -10.63
C TRP A 178 -11.51 -3.56 -9.48
N PHE A 179 -11.30 -4.31 -8.40
CA PHE A 179 -10.43 -3.90 -7.30
C PHE A 179 -9.36 -4.95 -7.08
N VAL A 180 -8.10 -4.53 -7.11
CA VAL A 180 -6.94 -5.41 -6.86
C VAL A 180 -6.27 -4.98 -5.56
N GLY A 181 -6.10 -5.92 -4.63
CA GLY A 181 -5.45 -5.65 -3.35
C GLY A 181 -4.95 -6.91 -2.64
N ASP A 182 -4.06 -6.72 -1.66
CA ASP A 182 -3.38 -7.82 -0.96
C ASP A 182 -4.11 -8.29 0.30
N HIS A 183 -4.99 -7.45 0.87
CA HIS A 183 -5.61 -7.75 2.16
C HIS A 183 -7.00 -8.39 2.00
N PRO A 184 -7.20 -9.65 2.50
CA PRO A 184 -8.47 -10.38 2.34
C PRO A 184 -9.71 -9.61 2.79
N VAL A 185 -9.64 -8.95 3.96
CA VAL A 185 -10.79 -8.25 4.55
C VAL A 185 -10.90 -6.82 4.00
N ASN A 186 -9.81 -6.04 4.11
CA ASN A 186 -9.87 -4.63 3.75
C ASN A 186 -10.12 -4.43 2.26
N ASP A 187 -9.48 -5.23 1.41
CA ASP A 187 -9.51 -5.07 -0.03
C ASP A 187 -10.58 -5.97 -0.65
N TYR A 188 -10.38 -7.29 -0.56
CA TYR A 188 -11.25 -8.24 -1.25
C TYR A 188 -12.70 -8.17 -0.77
N LEU A 189 -12.96 -8.36 0.54
CA LEU A 189 -14.32 -8.30 1.06
C LEU A 189 -14.91 -6.89 0.98
N GLY A 190 -14.09 -5.85 1.23
CA GLY A 190 -14.52 -4.47 1.12
C GLY A 190 -15.02 -4.14 -0.29
N ALA A 191 -14.26 -4.53 -1.32
CA ALA A 191 -14.63 -4.33 -2.71
C ALA A 191 -15.86 -5.15 -3.11
N CYS A 192 -15.92 -6.43 -2.73
CA CYS A 192 -17.13 -7.26 -2.95
C CYS A 192 -18.38 -6.63 -2.31
N SER A 193 -18.25 -6.11 -1.08
CA SER A 193 -19.37 -5.46 -0.37
C SER A 193 -19.81 -4.15 -1.03
N ALA A 194 -18.93 -3.53 -1.83
CA ALA A 194 -19.24 -2.37 -2.65
C ALA A 194 -19.83 -2.72 -4.03
N GLY A 195 -19.96 -4.01 -4.36
CA GLY A 195 -20.45 -4.50 -5.65
C GLY A 195 -19.39 -4.53 -6.75
N MET A 196 -18.11 -4.44 -6.41
CA MET A 196 -17.00 -4.51 -7.37
C MET A 196 -16.52 -5.95 -7.59
N HIS A 197 -15.86 -6.19 -8.70
CA HIS A 197 -15.14 -7.43 -8.94
C HIS A 197 -13.79 -7.40 -8.25
N ALA A 198 -13.64 -8.14 -7.14
CA ALA A 198 -12.41 -8.15 -6.36
C ALA A 198 -11.42 -9.20 -6.85
N VAL A 199 -10.14 -8.84 -6.92
CA VAL A 199 -9.01 -9.71 -7.25
C VAL A 199 -8.04 -9.68 -6.07
N TRP A 200 -7.82 -10.81 -5.42
CA TRP A 200 -6.91 -10.91 -4.29
C TRP A 200 -5.48 -11.22 -4.75
N LEU A 201 -4.54 -10.31 -4.45
CA LEU A 201 -3.11 -10.53 -4.61
C LEU A 201 -2.58 -11.22 -3.35
N ARG A 202 -2.37 -12.54 -3.44
CA ARG A 202 -1.87 -13.37 -2.33
C ARG A 202 -0.37 -13.18 -2.09
N GLY A 203 0.07 -13.56 -0.89
CA GLY A 203 1.50 -13.60 -0.52
C GLY A 203 1.91 -12.58 0.54
N PHE A 204 1.04 -11.64 0.89
CA PHE A 204 1.27 -10.64 1.94
C PHE A 204 0.42 -10.89 3.18
N HIS A 205 -0.82 -11.28 3.00
CA HIS A 205 -1.76 -11.67 4.04
C HIS A 205 -2.32 -13.06 3.78
N GLU A 206 -2.52 -13.84 4.84
CA GLU A 206 -3.19 -15.13 4.75
C GLU A 206 -4.70 -14.94 4.64
N TRP A 207 -5.35 -15.85 3.91
CA TRP A 207 -6.82 -15.88 3.87
C TRP A 207 -7.36 -16.39 5.21
N PRO A 208 -8.26 -15.64 5.89
CA PRO A 208 -8.80 -16.04 7.17
C PRO A 208 -9.66 -17.31 7.05
N GLN A 209 -9.35 -18.32 7.86
CA GLN A 209 -10.04 -19.62 7.81
C GLN A 209 -11.55 -19.51 8.07
N GLU A 210 -11.96 -18.58 8.92
CA GLU A 210 -13.36 -18.29 9.22
C GLU A 210 -14.17 -17.75 8.04
N MET A 211 -13.52 -17.29 6.99
CA MET A 211 -14.16 -16.81 5.76
C MET A 211 -14.42 -17.94 4.74
N GLY A 212 -14.11 -19.20 5.09
CA GLY A 212 -14.27 -20.33 4.20
C GLY A 212 -13.15 -20.45 3.16
N ALA A 213 -13.45 -21.06 2.03
CA ALA A 213 -12.45 -21.27 0.96
C ALA A 213 -11.97 -19.94 0.36
N ALA A 214 -10.66 -19.82 0.17
CA ALA A 214 -10.09 -18.67 -0.51
C ALA A 214 -10.61 -18.55 -1.95
N PRO A 215 -10.83 -17.34 -2.47
CA PRO A 215 -11.22 -17.13 -3.85
C PRO A 215 -10.08 -17.47 -4.80
N VAL A 216 -10.39 -17.50 -6.11
CA VAL A 216 -9.34 -17.46 -7.14
C VAL A 216 -8.52 -16.19 -6.93
N SER A 217 -7.20 -16.34 -6.89
CA SER A 217 -6.26 -15.27 -6.52
C SER A 217 -5.09 -15.25 -7.50
N ILE A 218 -4.45 -14.10 -7.57
CA ILE A 218 -3.20 -13.92 -8.32
C ILE A 218 -2.01 -13.91 -7.35
N SER A 219 -0.85 -14.29 -7.83
CA SER A 219 0.44 -14.22 -7.11
C SER A 219 1.33 -13.08 -7.60
N SER A 220 0.95 -12.46 -8.70
CA SER A 220 1.69 -11.38 -9.37
C SER A 220 0.74 -10.47 -10.14
N LEU A 221 1.05 -9.19 -10.20
CA LEU A 221 0.31 -8.21 -10.99
C LEU A 221 0.34 -8.50 -12.51
N HIS A 222 1.33 -9.25 -12.98
CA HIS A 222 1.37 -9.72 -14.38
C HIS A 222 0.15 -10.58 -14.75
N GLU A 223 -0.42 -11.31 -13.79
CA GLU A 223 -1.59 -12.17 -14.03
C GLU A 223 -2.87 -11.37 -14.29
N VAL A 224 -2.96 -10.11 -13.81
CA VAL A 224 -4.14 -9.25 -14.08
C VAL A 224 -4.31 -9.02 -15.59
N VAL A 225 -3.22 -8.83 -16.31
CA VAL A 225 -3.27 -8.68 -17.79
C VAL A 225 -3.83 -9.93 -18.45
N GLY A 226 -3.45 -11.11 -17.94
CA GLY A 226 -4.01 -12.41 -18.40
C GLY A 226 -5.53 -12.45 -18.20
N LEU A 227 -6.01 -12.11 -17.00
CA LEU A 227 -7.44 -12.07 -16.69
C LEU A 227 -8.22 -11.10 -17.60
N LEU A 228 -7.63 -9.95 -17.95
CA LEU A 228 -8.24 -9.00 -18.87
C LEU A 228 -8.35 -9.56 -20.30
N ASN A 229 -7.37 -10.36 -20.74
CA ASN A 229 -7.36 -10.95 -22.07
C ASN A 229 -8.42 -12.07 -22.22
N GLU A 230 -8.58 -12.92 -21.19
CA GLU A 230 -9.59 -13.99 -21.16
C GLU A 230 -11.03 -13.48 -21.34
N ILE A 231 -11.29 -12.22 -20.94
CA ILE A 231 -12.63 -11.61 -21.06
C ILE A 231 -12.88 -11.05 -22.48
N THR A 232 -11.81 -10.85 -23.25
CA THR A 232 -11.88 -10.26 -24.60
C THR A 232 -12.00 -11.32 -25.70
N GLU A 233 -11.71 -12.59 -25.39
CA GLU A 233 -11.92 -13.75 -26.26
C GLU A 233 -13.34 -14.30 -26.11
#